data_e3560fe5d64b8c974a6816e383eb9594
#
_entry.id   e3560fe5d64b8c974a6816e383eb9594
#
_cell.length_a   1.000
_cell.length_b   1.000
_cell.length_c   1.000
_cell.angle_alpha   90.00
_cell.angle_beta   90.00
_cell.angle_gamma   90.00
#
_symmetry.space_group_name_H-M   'P 1'
#
loop_
_entity.id
_entity.type
_entity.pdbx_description
1 polymer ?
#
loop_
_entity_poly.entity_id
_entity_poly.type
_entity_poly.pdbx_seq_one_letter_code
_entity_poly.pdbx_strand_id
1 'polypeptide(L)'
;MKKIVLLFVAICYGLTTGAQTSEDQKKGFFKHLDASLTLGTTGLGFDVASPMGEYAQLRAGFSFMPHIHYNMNFEVQVGDDAATSQSKFQTLSGLLEEMTGYQVDNSIGMIGVPTFYNINLLVDVFPFKNNKHWHVTAGCYWGNSMIGKAYNTTEDMTSLVAVGIYNNMYEKAIRKEPLVTFNYNGNPMAIPDDPYYQDILYDKFSQYGRMGVRIGDYVSDGSQYVIEPDENSMVKVEVRANAFKPYLGFGYGGRLFKGDDRYKISFDCGAMFWGGTPSIPTHDGTDLANDVENIRGKVGDYVKLIKGVKAFPLLNVRITRTLF
;
A
#
# COMPACT_ATOMS: atom_id res chain seq x y z
N MET A 1 -7.71 -17.74 3.70
CA MET A 1 -6.39 -18.40 3.76
C MET A 1 -6.47 -19.93 3.82
N LYS A 2 -7.18 -20.56 4.79
CA LYS A 2 -7.29 -22.03 4.89
C LYS A 2 -7.78 -22.73 3.59
N LYS A 3 -8.74 -22.15 2.85
CA LYS A 3 -9.26 -22.72 1.61
C LYS A 3 -8.26 -22.67 0.43
N ILE A 4 -7.38 -21.67 0.39
CA ILE A 4 -6.35 -21.53 -0.65
C ILE A 4 -5.21 -22.51 -0.41
N VAL A 5 -4.82 -22.71 0.83
CA VAL A 5 -3.82 -23.72 1.22
C VAL A 5 -4.34 -25.14 0.93
N LEU A 6 -5.61 -25.40 1.22
CA LEU A 6 -6.27 -26.70 0.90
C LEU A 6 -6.34 -26.96 -0.62
N LEU A 7 -6.63 -25.92 -1.42
CA LEU A 7 -6.63 -26.01 -2.88
C LEU A 7 -5.22 -26.31 -3.41
N PHE A 8 -4.20 -25.67 -2.86
CA PHE A 8 -2.80 -25.88 -3.23
C PHE A 8 -2.33 -27.30 -2.88
N VAL A 9 -2.66 -27.77 -1.68
CA VAL A 9 -2.39 -29.16 -1.24
C VAL A 9 -3.16 -30.16 -2.10
N ALA A 10 -4.42 -29.89 -2.46
CA ALA A 10 -5.21 -30.76 -3.33
C ALA A 10 -4.65 -30.81 -4.76
N ILE A 11 -4.15 -29.69 -5.30
CA ILE A 11 -3.47 -29.65 -6.60
C ILE A 11 -2.17 -30.46 -6.52
N CYS A 12 -1.36 -30.29 -5.48
CA CYS A 12 -0.15 -31.08 -5.27
C CYS A 12 -0.46 -32.59 -5.13
N TYR A 13 -1.51 -32.95 -4.39
CA TYR A 13 -1.97 -34.36 -4.25
C TYR A 13 -2.54 -34.93 -5.57
N GLY A 14 -3.33 -34.15 -6.30
CA GLY A 14 -3.88 -34.56 -7.60
C GLY A 14 -2.80 -34.80 -8.66
N LEU A 15 -1.70 -34.07 -8.58
CA LEU A 15 -0.55 -34.24 -9.45
C LEU A 15 0.31 -35.49 -9.09
N THR A 16 0.29 -35.92 -7.82
CA THR A 16 1.01 -37.13 -7.38
C THR A 16 0.26 -38.40 -7.63
N THR A 17 -1.10 -38.39 -7.64
CA THR A 17 -1.94 -39.61 -7.91
C THR A 17 -2.11 -39.91 -9.39
N GLY A 18 -1.88 -38.94 -10.29
CA GLY A 18 -1.89 -39.17 -11.75
C GLY A 18 -0.64 -39.90 -12.30
N ALA A 19 0.35 -40.19 -11.47
CA ALA A 19 1.64 -40.78 -11.89
C ALA A 19 1.71 -42.30 -11.81
N GLN A 20 0.60 -43.02 -11.54
CA GLN A 20 0.59 -44.46 -11.43
C GLN A 20 -0.22 -45.14 -12.58
N THR A 21 0.21 -44.98 -13.82
CA THR A 21 -0.16 -45.94 -14.89
C THR A 21 0.83 -45.88 -16.04
N SER A 22 1.43 -47.04 -16.28
CA SER A 22 2.22 -47.49 -17.43
C SER A 22 3.73 -47.19 -17.44
N GLU A 23 4.47 -48.29 -17.37
CA GLU A 23 5.94 -48.40 -17.41
C GLU A 23 6.61 -48.00 -18.74
N ASP A 24 5.89 -47.51 -19.75
CA ASP A 24 6.41 -47.32 -21.11
C ASP A 24 6.48 -45.89 -21.64
N GLN A 25 6.24 -44.86 -20.80
CA GLN A 25 6.52 -43.48 -21.22
C GLN A 25 7.49 -42.75 -20.26
N LYS A 26 8.79 -43.09 -20.38
CA LYS A 26 9.89 -42.55 -19.61
C LYS A 26 10.27 -41.09 -19.98
N LYS A 27 9.35 -40.18 -20.24
CA LYS A 27 9.53 -38.73 -20.35
C LYS A 27 8.43 -37.97 -19.62
N GLY A 28 8.07 -38.40 -18.40
CA GLY A 28 7.01 -37.74 -17.59
C GLY A 28 7.44 -36.42 -16.94
N PHE A 29 6.58 -35.45 -17.04
CA PHE A 29 6.47 -34.35 -16.08
C PHE A 29 6.66 -34.91 -14.66
N PHE A 30 7.47 -34.24 -13.81
CA PHE A 30 7.72 -34.61 -12.40
C PHE A 30 8.77 -35.68 -12.10
N LYS A 31 9.71 -35.95 -12.98
CA LYS A 31 10.87 -36.79 -12.62
C LYS A 31 11.83 -36.13 -11.63
N HIS A 32 11.85 -34.82 -11.60
CA HIS A 32 12.62 -34.03 -10.66
C HIS A 32 11.72 -32.91 -10.15
N LEU A 33 11.68 -32.73 -8.85
CA LEU A 33 10.99 -31.64 -8.18
C LEU A 33 12.01 -30.85 -7.39
N ASP A 34 12.10 -29.57 -7.70
CA ASP A 34 12.92 -28.60 -7.00
C ASP A 34 12.02 -27.78 -6.06
N ALA A 35 12.42 -27.61 -4.81
CA ALA A 35 11.81 -26.68 -3.87
C ALA A 35 12.76 -25.50 -3.60
N SER A 36 12.26 -24.31 -3.60
CA SER A 36 13.07 -23.09 -3.46
C SER A 36 12.52 -22.14 -2.41
N LEU A 37 13.44 -21.50 -1.69
CA LEU A 37 13.17 -20.33 -0.87
C LEU A 37 13.71 -19.10 -1.58
N THR A 38 12.91 -18.06 -1.65
CA THR A 38 13.23 -16.80 -2.34
C THR A 38 13.19 -15.64 -1.35
N LEU A 39 14.19 -14.80 -1.39
CA LEU A 39 14.25 -13.52 -0.68
C LEU A 39 14.53 -12.40 -1.69
N GLY A 40 13.71 -11.38 -1.68
CA GLY A 40 13.88 -10.28 -2.63
C GLY A 40 12.94 -9.11 -2.43
N THR A 41 12.77 -8.32 -3.48
CA THR A 41 11.93 -7.11 -3.46
C THR A 41 10.43 -7.40 -3.27
N THR A 42 9.97 -8.63 -3.50
CA THR A 42 8.62 -9.10 -3.14
C THR A 42 8.52 -9.71 -1.74
N GLY A 43 9.60 -9.63 -0.96
CA GLY A 43 9.70 -10.20 0.37
C GLY A 43 10.19 -11.64 0.38
N LEU A 44 9.54 -12.48 1.15
CA LEU A 44 9.83 -13.91 1.27
C LEU A 44 8.94 -14.71 0.33
N GLY A 45 9.51 -15.69 -0.36
CA GLY A 45 8.79 -16.56 -1.28
C GLY A 45 9.17 -18.03 -1.11
N PHE A 46 8.26 -18.88 -1.54
CA PHE A 46 8.45 -20.32 -1.68
C PHE A 46 7.97 -20.74 -3.05
N ASP A 47 8.82 -21.46 -3.79
CA ASP A 47 8.52 -21.95 -5.12
C ASP A 47 8.76 -23.46 -5.22
N VAL A 48 7.97 -24.11 -6.07
CA VAL A 48 8.18 -25.49 -6.51
C VAL A 48 8.40 -25.46 -8.01
N ALA A 49 9.37 -26.19 -8.50
CA ALA A 49 9.68 -26.21 -9.91
C ALA A 49 9.88 -27.64 -10.43
N SER A 50 9.47 -27.85 -11.69
CA SER A 50 9.63 -29.11 -12.37
C SER A 50 10.13 -28.89 -13.80
N PRO A 51 11.12 -29.65 -14.28
CA PRO A 51 11.60 -29.55 -15.64
C PRO A 51 10.53 -29.93 -16.67
N MET A 52 10.43 -29.12 -17.74
CA MET A 52 9.58 -29.34 -18.92
C MET A 52 10.44 -29.71 -20.14
N GLY A 53 11.34 -30.69 -19.98
CA GLY A 53 12.30 -31.06 -21.01
C GLY A 53 13.73 -30.59 -20.71
N GLU A 54 14.55 -30.43 -21.76
CA GLU A 54 15.98 -30.10 -21.58
C GLU A 54 16.26 -28.62 -21.34
N TYR A 55 15.35 -27.74 -21.81
CA TYR A 55 15.59 -26.30 -21.90
C TYR A 55 14.60 -25.45 -21.10
N ALA A 56 13.59 -26.05 -20.52
CA ALA A 56 12.56 -25.30 -19.81
C ALA A 56 12.19 -25.95 -18.48
N GLN A 57 11.75 -25.11 -17.54
CA GLN A 57 11.28 -25.50 -16.22
C GLN A 57 10.03 -24.69 -15.87
N LEU A 58 8.98 -25.36 -15.42
CA LEU A 58 7.80 -24.72 -14.86
C LEU A 58 8.01 -24.50 -13.37
N ARG A 59 7.73 -23.28 -12.92
CA ARG A 59 7.83 -22.88 -11.53
C ARG A 59 6.52 -22.27 -11.06
N ALA A 60 6.02 -22.73 -9.93
CA ALA A 60 4.85 -22.18 -9.27
C ALA A 60 5.18 -21.89 -7.81
N GLY A 61 4.68 -20.81 -7.27
CA GLY A 61 5.02 -20.42 -5.93
C GLY A 61 4.15 -19.34 -5.34
N PHE A 62 4.57 -18.90 -4.18
CA PHE A 62 3.91 -17.87 -3.39
C PHE A 62 4.95 -16.96 -2.78
N SER A 63 4.69 -15.66 -2.75
CA SER A 63 5.53 -14.67 -2.07
C SER A 63 4.69 -13.69 -1.25
N PHE A 64 5.25 -13.21 -0.17
CA PHE A 64 4.61 -12.20 0.68
C PHE A 64 5.66 -11.24 1.26
N MET A 65 5.27 -9.99 1.38
CA MET A 65 6.07 -8.97 2.03
C MET A 65 5.82 -9.02 3.55
N PRO A 66 6.84 -9.15 4.38
CA PRO A 66 6.70 -8.96 5.82
C PRO A 66 6.15 -7.56 6.14
N HIS A 67 5.39 -7.44 7.22
CA HIS A 67 4.88 -6.15 7.68
C HIS A 67 6.01 -5.30 8.24
N ILE A 68 6.61 -4.49 7.39
CA ILE A 68 7.65 -3.51 7.76
C ILE A 68 6.95 -2.16 7.91
N HIS A 69 7.17 -1.50 9.03
CA HIS A 69 6.57 -0.20 9.32
C HIS A 69 7.55 0.92 8.94
N TYR A 70 7.08 1.86 8.13
CA TYR A 70 7.82 3.06 7.75
C TYR A 70 7.12 4.27 8.35
N ASN A 71 7.79 4.98 9.24
CA ASN A 71 7.24 6.18 9.86
C ASN A 71 7.47 7.40 8.96
N MET A 72 6.41 8.19 8.79
CA MET A 72 6.38 9.41 8.00
C MET A 72 5.63 10.48 8.78
N ASN A 73 6.11 11.74 8.78
CA ASN A 73 5.45 12.85 9.46
C ASN A 73 4.99 13.88 8.43
N PHE A 74 3.78 14.39 8.62
CA PHE A 74 3.13 15.39 7.78
C PHE A 74 2.71 16.59 8.64
N GLU A 75 2.89 17.81 8.13
CA GLU A 75 2.51 19.03 8.82
C GLU A 75 1.04 19.38 8.60
N VAL A 76 0.34 19.75 9.67
CA VAL A 76 -1.04 20.24 9.65
C VAL A 76 -1.04 21.70 9.23
N GLN A 77 -1.91 22.07 8.31
CA GLN A 77 -2.12 23.45 7.85
C GLN A 77 -3.50 23.95 8.24
N VAL A 78 -3.62 25.27 8.39
CA VAL A 78 -4.87 25.95 8.67
C VAL A 78 -5.13 27.02 7.61
N GLY A 79 -6.27 26.91 6.96
CA GLY A 79 -6.68 27.80 5.87
C GLY A 79 -5.82 27.64 4.60
N ASP A 80 -6.07 28.50 3.63
CA ASP A 80 -5.57 28.36 2.27
C ASP A 80 -4.17 28.96 2.07
N ASP A 81 -3.74 29.85 2.97
CA ASP A 81 -2.47 30.57 2.85
C ASP A 81 -1.39 29.93 3.72
N ALA A 82 -0.38 29.36 3.07
CA ALA A 82 0.75 28.72 3.75
C ALA A 82 1.58 29.70 4.60
N ALA A 83 1.62 31.00 4.23
CA ALA A 83 2.41 31.98 4.97
C ALA A 83 1.80 32.31 6.35
N THR A 84 0.48 32.24 6.47
CA THR A 84 -0.25 32.51 7.72
C THR A 84 -0.66 31.25 8.46
N SER A 85 -0.54 30.06 7.82
CA SER A 85 -0.98 28.79 8.35
C SER A 85 -0.39 28.46 9.72
N GLN A 86 0.90 28.65 9.90
CA GLN A 86 1.57 28.33 11.16
C GLN A 86 1.10 29.21 12.31
N SER A 87 0.92 30.54 12.10
CA SER A 87 0.42 31.44 13.13
C SER A 87 -1.05 31.14 13.47
N LYS A 88 -1.87 30.84 12.48
CA LYS A 88 -3.25 30.40 12.68
C LYS A 88 -3.29 29.09 13.45
N PHE A 89 -2.44 28.12 13.09
CA PHE A 89 -2.34 26.86 13.80
C PHE A 89 -1.99 27.06 15.28
N GLN A 90 -0.99 27.87 15.59
CA GLN A 90 -0.58 28.14 16.96
C GLN A 90 -1.72 28.77 17.80
N THR A 91 -2.50 29.67 17.20
CA THR A 91 -3.63 30.29 17.87
C THR A 91 -4.74 29.27 18.14
N LEU A 92 -5.06 28.45 17.14
CA LEU A 92 -6.13 27.44 17.26
C LEU A 92 -5.73 26.27 18.14
N SER A 93 -4.48 25.79 18.05
CA SER A 93 -3.99 24.71 18.91
C SER A 93 -3.99 25.12 20.37
N GLY A 94 -3.56 26.35 20.69
CA GLY A 94 -3.65 26.89 22.05
C GLY A 94 -5.09 26.95 22.57
N LEU A 95 -6.04 27.38 21.74
CA LEU A 95 -7.46 27.37 22.10
C LEU A 95 -7.99 25.96 22.32
N LEU A 96 -7.66 25.03 21.43
CA LEU A 96 -8.07 23.63 21.54
C LEU A 96 -7.45 22.95 22.76
N GLU A 97 -6.18 23.23 23.06
CA GLU A 97 -5.51 22.76 24.26
C GLU A 97 -6.18 23.28 25.54
N GLU A 98 -6.55 24.56 25.58
CA GLU A 98 -7.27 25.15 26.70
C GLU A 98 -8.67 24.51 26.87
N MET A 99 -9.36 24.19 25.76
CA MET A 99 -10.69 23.58 25.80
C MET A 99 -10.66 22.10 26.13
N THR A 100 -9.66 21.34 25.65
CA THR A 100 -9.63 19.88 25.75
C THR A 100 -8.67 19.36 26.79
N GLY A 101 -7.70 20.18 27.24
CA GLY A 101 -6.59 19.78 28.11
C GLY A 101 -5.51 18.94 27.44
N TYR A 102 -5.57 18.78 26.09
CA TYR A 102 -4.61 17.99 25.33
C TYR A 102 -3.82 18.87 24.36
N GLN A 103 -2.53 18.62 24.30
CA GLN A 103 -1.66 19.28 23.32
C GLN A 103 -2.04 18.84 21.90
N VAL A 104 -2.13 19.82 20.99
CA VAL A 104 -2.39 19.58 19.56
C VAL A 104 -1.10 19.83 18.80
N ASP A 105 -0.50 18.76 18.28
CA ASP A 105 0.74 18.82 17.52
C ASP A 105 0.50 19.31 16.09
N ASN A 106 1.45 20.05 15.55
CA ASN A 106 1.41 20.56 14.17
C ASN A 106 1.85 19.51 13.14
N SER A 107 2.21 18.32 13.58
CA SER A 107 2.60 17.21 12.71
C SER A 107 1.85 15.94 13.07
N ILE A 108 1.51 15.17 12.03
CA ILE A 108 0.82 13.88 12.15
C ILE A 108 1.77 12.80 11.67
N GLY A 109 2.06 11.82 12.54
CA GLY A 109 2.81 10.63 12.22
C GLY A 109 1.93 9.63 11.46
N MET A 110 2.43 9.15 10.33
CA MET A 110 1.79 8.08 9.57
C MET A 110 2.71 6.86 9.47
N ILE A 111 2.12 5.68 9.51
CA ILE A 111 2.80 4.41 9.34
C ILE A 111 2.46 3.87 7.96
N GLY A 112 3.48 3.73 7.10
CA GLY A 112 3.38 3.02 5.84
C GLY A 112 3.67 1.54 6.01
N VAL A 113 2.81 0.67 5.48
CA VAL A 113 2.94 -0.79 5.56
C VAL A 113 2.76 -1.40 4.17
N PRO A 114 3.77 -2.09 3.62
CA PRO A 114 3.58 -2.88 2.42
C PRO A 114 2.69 -4.08 2.73
N THR A 115 1.73 -4.36 1.83
CA THR A 115 0.75 -5.45 1.98
C THR A 115 0.81 -6.45 0.84
N PHE A 116 1.95 -6.57 0.22
CA PHE A 116 2.15 -7.29 -1.02
C PHE A 116 2.19 -8.81 -0.80
N TYR A 117 1.29 -9.54 -1.43
CA TYR A 117 1.37 -10.99 -1.54
C TYR A 117 0.97 -11.44 -2.94
N ASN A 118 1.62 -12.49 -3.47
CA ASN A 118 1.36 -13.00 -4.80
C ASN A 118 1.53 -14.51 -4.84
N ILE A 119 0.73 -15.15 -5.69
CA ILE A 119 0.99 -16.47 -6.26
C ILE A 119 1.69 -16.23 -7.60
N ASN A 120 2.66 -17.02 -7.97
CA ASN A 120 3.34 -16.94 -9.25
C ASN A 120 3.22 -18.22 -10.05
N LEU A 121 3.19 -18.06 -11.37
CA LEU A 121 3.35 -19.14 -12.34
C LEU A 121 4.32 -18.67 -13.42
N LEU A 122 5.48 -19.28 -13.44
CA LEU A 122 6.64 -18.83 -14.21
C LEU A 122 7.22 -19.99 -15.04
N VAL A 123 7.78 -19.66 -16.17
CA VAL A 123 8.56 -20.58 -16.99
C VAL A 123 9.98 -20.03 -17.09
N ASP A 124 10.94 -20.81 -16.61
CA ASP A 124 12.35 -20.55 -16.77
C ASP A 124 12.86 -21.28 -18.03
N VAL A 125 13.48 -20.55 -18.95
CA VAL A 125 14.06 -21.10 -20.18
C VAL A 125 15.59 -20.96 -20.08
N PHE A 126 16.29 -22.07 -20.31
CA PHE A 126 17.76 -22.14 -20.30
C PHE A 126 18.28 -22.11 -21.74
N PRO A 127 18.73 -20.95 -22.26
CA PRO A 127 19.03 -20.77 -23.66
C PRO A 127 20.32 -21.50 -24.12
N PHE A 128 21.19 -21.84 -23.17
CA PHE A 128 22.48 -22.44 -23.48
C PHE A 128 22.54 -23.91 -23.06
N LYS A 129 22.66 -24.83 -24.04
CA LYS A 129 22.67 -26.29 -23.80
C LYS A 129 23.79 -26.71 -22.82
N ASN A 130 24.97 -26.14 -22.98
CA ASN A 130 26.14 -26.50 -22.19
C ASN A 130 26.34 -25.63 -20.94
N ASN A 131 25.53 -24.57 -20.78
CA ASN A 131 25.65 -23.65 -19.66
C ASN A 131 24.24 -23.31 -19.13
N LYS A 132 23.74 -24.13 -18.22
CA LYS A 132 22.42 -23.94 -17.56
C LYS A 132 22.46 -22.96 -16.39
N HIS A 133 23.53 -22.15 -16.27
CA HIS A 133 23.60 -21.13 -15.25
C HIS A 133 22.69 -19.94 -15.57
N TRP A 134 22.53 -19.61 -16.86
CA TRP A 134 21.68 -18.53 -17.31
C TRP A 134 20.28 -19.04 -17.64
N HIS A 135 19.28 -18.29 -17.18
CA HIS A 135 17.91 -18.52 -17.57
C HIS A 135 17.17 -17.22 -17.84
N VAL A 136 16.19 -17.27 -18.73
CA VAL A 136 15.21 -16.20 -18.96
C VAL A 136 13.89 -16.71 -18.41
N THR A 137 13.22 -15.86 -17.63
CA THR A 137 11.97 -16.20 -16.96
C THR A 137 10.84 -15.34 -17.50
N ALA A 138 9.73 -15.96 -17.87
CA ALA A 138 8.51 -15.28 -18.24
C ALA A 138 7.33 -15.94 -17.52
N GLY A 139 6.27 -15.16 -17.25
CA GLY A 139 5.06 -15.67 -16.61
C GLY A 139 4.23 -14.59 -15.98
N CYS A 140 3.57 -14.91 -14.90
CA CYS A 140 2.70 -13.97 -14.21
C CYS A 140 2.73 -14.17 -12.69
N TYR A 141 2.44 -13.07 -12.01
CA TYR A 141 2.10 -13.01 -10.61
C TYR A 141 0.63 -12.64 -10.48
N TRP A 142 -0.07 -13.25 -9.54
CA TRP A 142 -1.44 -12.93 -9.19
C TRP A 142 -1.55 -12.78 -7.67
N GLY A 143 -1.99 -11.62 -7.20
CA GLY A 143 -2.08 -11.35 -5.77
C GLY A 143 -3.08 -10.26 -5.44
N ASN A 144 -2.93 -9.68 -4.26
CA ASN A 144 -3.79 -8.57 -3.88
C ASN A 144 -3.55 -7.34 -4.78
N SER A 145 -4.61 -6.56 -4.93
CA SER A 145 -4.53 -5.26 -5.61
C SER A 145 -3.95 -4.17 -4.71
N MET A 146 -4.20 -4.22 -3.40
CA MET A 146 -3.62 -3.30 -2.43
C MET A 146 -2.19 -3.73 -2.09
N ILE A 147 -1.21 -3.00 -2.62
CA ILE A 147 0.22 -3.31 -2.49
C ILE A 147 0.88 -2.59 -1.31
N GLY A 148 0.24 -1.56 -0.78
CA GLY A 148 0.65 -0.81 0.39
C GLY A 148 -0.49 -0.02 0.97
N LYS A 149 -0.38 0.33 2.23
CA LYS A 149 -1.29 1.23 2.95
C LYS A 149 -0.51 2.13 3.89
N ALA A 150 -1.03 3.32 4.14
CA ALA A 150 -0.53 4.21 5.17
C ALA A 150 -1.71 4.67 6.05
N TYR A 151 -1.47 4.80 7.35
CA TYR A 151 -2.45 5.27 8.32
C TYR A 151 -1.73 5.99 9.47
N ASN A 152 -2.45 6.91 10.12
CA ASN A 152 -1.89 7.65 11.25
C ASN A 152 -1.61 6.76 12.46
N THR A 153 -0.66 7.19 13.28
CA THR A 153 -0.38 6.55 14.57
C THR A 153 -1.49 6.82 15.58
N THR A 154 -1.62 5.96 16.59
CA THR A 154 -2.55 6.19 17.69
C THR A 154 -2.09 7.31 18.63
N GLU A 155 -0.80 7.65 18.62
CA GLU A 155 -0.22 8.74 19.41
C GLU A 155 -0.75 10.11 18.94
N ASP A 156 -0.99 10.25 17.62
CA ASP A 156 -1.51 11.47 17.02
C ASP A 156 -3.05 11.57 17.01
N MET A 157 -3.76 10.55 17.52
CA MET A 157 -5.24 10.54 17.49
C MET A 157 -5.85 11.74 18.21
N THR A 158 -5.21 12.24 19.29
CA THR A 158 -5.71 13.39 20.05
C THR A 158 -5.70 14.65 19.19
N SER A 159 -4.61 14.89 18.45
CA SER A 159 -4.52 16.01 17.51
C SER A 159 -5.54 15.88 16.38
N LEU A 160 -5.74 14.68 15.85
CA LEU A 160 -6.74 14.43 14.79
C LEU A 160 -8.18 14.59 15.27
N VAL A 161 -8.49 14.17 16.52
CA VAL A 161 -9.79 14.43 17.16
C VAL A 161 -10.03 15.94 17.27
N ALA A 162 -9.03 16.72 17.73
CA ALA A 162 -9.12 18.16 17.83
C ALA A 162 -9.37 18.83 16.48
N VAL A 163 -8.66 18.38 15.42
CA VAL A 163 -8.89 18.82 14.03
C VAL A 163 -10.31 18.50 13.58
N GLY A 164 -10.81 17.30 13.85
CA GLY A 164 -12.18 16.90 13.52
C GLY A 164 -13.24 17.73 14.24
N ILE A 165 -13.05 17.99 15.54
CA ILE A 165 -13.94 18.89 16.34
C ILE A 165 -13.95 20.29 15.73
N TYR A 166 -12.76 20.85 15.46
CA TYR A 166 -12.65 22.18 14.87
C TYR A 166 -13.36 22.26 13.51
N ASN A 167 -13.15 21.29 12.63
CA ASN A 167 -13.77 21.28 11.30
C ASN A 167 -15.30 21.12 11.37
N ASN A 168 -15.81 20.35 12.31
CA ASN A 168 -17.25 20.27 12.57
C ASN A 168 -17.82 21.63 13.03
N MET A 169 -17.12 22.33 13.93
CA MET A 169 -17.50 23.67 14.36
C MET A 169 -17.41 24.66 13.19
N TYR A 170 -16.38 24.58 12.37
CA TYR A 170 -16.22 25.39 11.17
C TYR A 170 -17.40 25.24 10.21
N GLU A 171 -17.78 23.99 9.88
CA GLU A 171 -18.91 23.73 8.98
C GLU A 171 -20.22 24.33 9.49
N LYS A 172 -20.50 24.14 10.78
CA LYS A 172 -21.71 24.71 11.42
C LYS A 172 -21.68 26.24 11.38
N ALA A 173 -20.53 26.85 11.70
CA ALA A 173 -20.38 28.30 11.67
C ALA A 173 -20.59 28.87 10.26
N ILE A 174 -20.02 28.23 9.22
CA ILE A 174 -20.20 28.66 7.82
C ILE A 174 -21.65 28.54 7.37
N ARG A 175 -22.39 27.53 7.87
CA ARG A 175 -23.82 27.39 7.61
C ARG A 175 -24.70 28.27 8.51
N LYS A 176 -24.11 29.04 9.43
CA LYS A 176 -24.80 29.83 10.45
C LYS A 176 -25.73 28.98 11.31
N GLU A 177 -25.27 27.76 11.61
CA GLU A 177 -25.95 26.83 12.49
C GLU A 177 -25.40 26.92 13.94
N PRO A 178 -26.14 26.53 14.95
CA PRO A 178 -25.64 26.44 16.32
C PRO A 178 -24.48 25.43 16.40
N LEU A 179 -23.38 25.79 17.06
CA LEU A 179 -22.24 24.91 17.23
C LEU A 179 -22.56 23.68 18.07
N VAL A 180 -23.37 23.88 19.11
CA VAL A 180 -23.79 22.81 20.02
C VAL A 180 -25.31 22.90 20.23
N THR A 181 -25.97 21.75 20.14
CA THR A 181 -27.41 21.58 20.54
C THR A 181 -27.50 20.52 21.62
N PHE A 182 -28.23 20.80 22.69
CA PHE A 182 -28.45 19.85 23.79
C PHE A 182 -29.79 20.04 24.42
N ASN A 183 -30.29 19.03 25.14
CA ASN A 183 -31.54 19.12 25.88
C ASN A 183 -31.25 19.46 27.34
N TYR A 184 -31.81 20.56 27.82
CA TYR A 184 -31.77 20.95 29.22
C TYR A 184 -33.20 20.95 29.81
N ASN A 185 -33.41 20.10 30.81
CA ASN A 185 -34.74 19.94 31.44
C ASN A 185 -35.91 19.71 30.47
N GLY A 186 -35.64 18.95 29.38
CA GLY A 186 -36.67 18.64 28.36
C GLY A 186 -36.84 19.72 27.28
N ASN A 187 -36.13 20.83 27.37
CA ASN A 187 -36.13 21.89 26.36
C ASN A 187 -34.88 21.80 25.48
N PRO A 188 -35.00 21.82 24.14
CA PRO A 188 -33.87 21.92 23.27
C PRO A 188 -33.22 23.29 23.42
N MET A 189 -31.92 23.32 23.69
CA MET A 189 -31.09 24.52 23.72
C MET A 189 -30.04 24.45 22.62
N ALA A 190 -29.76 25.61 22.03
CA ALA A 190 -28.75 25.78 20.99
C ALA A 190 -27.76 26.87 21.41
N ILE A 191 -26.46 26.68 21.07
CA ILE A 191 -25.42 27.68 21.36
C ILE A 191 -24.62 27.91 20.09
N PRO A 192 -24.56 29.17 19.61
CA PRO A 192 -25.47 30.27 19.94
C PRO A 192 -26.86 30.06 19.31
N ASP A 193 -27.88 30.56 19.96
CA ASP A 193 -29.27 30.63 19.46
C ASP A 193 -29.59 31.97 18.80
N ASP A 194 -28.75 32.99 19.05
CA ASP A 194 -28.90 34.35 18.54
C ASP A 194 -28.14 34.50 17.18
N PRO A 195 -28.85 34.94 16.11
CA PRO A 195 -28.23 35.21 14.80
C PRO A 195 -27.02 36.16 14.82
N TYR A 196 -26.99 37.11 15.72
CA TYR A 196 -25.90 38.04 15.88
C TYR A 196 -24.58 37.32 16.24
N TYR A 197 -24.61 36.37 17.16
CA TYR A 197 -23.45 35.58 17.52
C TYR A 197 -23.09 34.55 16.43
N GLN A 198 -24.08 34.04 15.68
CA GLN A 198 -23.82 33.18 14.53
C GLN A 198 -23.07 33.92 13.42
N ASP A 199 -23.40 35.21 13.18
CA ASP A 199 -22.65 36.05 12.22
C ASP A 199 -21.21 36.29 12.68
N ILE A 200 -20.99 36.56 13.96
CA ILE A 200 -19.64 36.72 14.51
C ILE A 200 -18.81 35.44 14.33
N LEU A 201 -19.41 34.28 14.60
CA LEU A 201 -18.74 33.00 14.42
C LEU A 201 -18.45 32.74 12.93
N TYR A 202 -19.39 33.02 12.05
CA TYR A 202 -19.19 32.93 10.61
C TYR A 202 -17.94 33.73 10.17
N ASP A 203 -17.86 35.00 10.58
CA ASP A 203 -16.75 35.87 10.22
C ASP A 203 -15.41 35.33 10.76
N LYS A 204 -15.39 34.88 12.02
CA LYS A 204 -14.19 34.33 12.65
C LYS A 204 -13.73 33.04 11.98
N PHE A 205 -14.61 32.07 11.81
CA PHE A 205 -14.26 30.82 11.17
C PHE A 205 -13.88 31.01 9.70
N SER A 206 -14.55 31.90 8.96
CA SER A 206 -14.17 32.27 7.59
C SER A 206 -12.75 32.84 7.50
N GLN A 207 -12.33 33.63 8.50
CA GLN A 207 -10.98 34.19 8.57
C GLN A 207 -9.90 33.12 8.79
N TYR A 208 -10.17 32.09 9.61
CA TYR A 208 -9.22 31.02 9.91
C TYR A 208 -9.21 29.97 8.80
N GLY A 209 -10.36 29.54 8.32
CA GLY A 209 -10.50 28.45 7.35
C GLY A 209 -10.50 27.07 7.98
N ARG A 210 -10.54 26.02 7.16
CA ARG A 210 -10.48 24.62 7.60
C ARG A 210 -9.09 24.24 8.08
N MET A 211 -9.01 23.21 8.92
CA MET A 211 -7.78 22.63 9.43
C MET A 211 -7.57 21.25 8.84
N GLY A 212 -6.38 20.95 8.31
CA GLY A 212 -6.05 19.64 7.76
C GLY A 212 -4.67 19.62 7.13
N VAL A 213 -4.34 18.54 6.44
CA VAL A 213 -3.09 18.44 5.69
C VAL A 213 -3.36 18.78 4.22
N ARG A 214 -2.89 19.94 3.76
CA ARG A 214 -2.98 20.30 2.34
C ARG A 214 -2.06 19.42 1.52
N ILE A 215 -2.66 18.68 0.58
CA ILE A 215 -1.96 17.74 -0.30
C ILE A 215 -1.63 18.41 -1.64
N GLY A 216 -2.61 19.02 -2.28
CA GLY A 216 -2.48 19.60 -3.62
C GLY A 216 -3.76 20.29 -4.05
N ASP A 217 -4.03 20.28 -5.36
CA ASP A 217 -5.21 20.90 -5.95
C ASP A 217 -5.98 19.83 -6.75
N TYR A 218 -7.32 19.87 -6.71
CA TYR A 218 -8.15 19.00 -7.55
C TYR A 218 -7.96 19.29 -9.02
N VAL A 219 -7.76 18.26 -9.83
CA VAL A 219 -7.66 18.38 -11.30
C VAL A 219 -8.96 18.88 -11.91
N SER A 220 -10.11 18.61 -11.27
CA SER A 220 -11.44 18.92 -11.79
C SER A 220 -11.76 20.40 -11.85
N ASP A 221 -11.37 21.18 -10.84
CA ASP A 221 -11.76 22.58 -10.67
C ASP A 221 -10.66 23.50 -10.15
N GLY A 222 -9.46 22.93 -9.86
CA GLY A 222 -8.33 23.66 -9.30
C GLY A 222 -8.50 24.05 -7.83
N SER A 223 -9.56 23.60 -7.16
CA SER A 223 -9.74 23.85 -5.72
C SER A 223 -8.71 23.06 -4.90
N GLN A 224 -8.38 23.57 -3.71
CA GLN A 224 -7.41 22.94 -2.86
C GLN A 224 -7.92 21.62 -2.29
N TYR A 225 -7.09 20.57 -2.37
CA TYR A 225 -7.34 19.31 -1.70
C TYR A 225 -6.64 19.28 -0.34
N VAL A 226 -7.44 19.24 0.71
CA VAL A 226 -7.01 19.13 2.11
C VAL A 226 -7.56 17.83 2.65
N ILE A 227 -6.67 16.92 3.08
CA ILE A 227 -7.09 15.68 3.70
C ILE A 227 -7.40 15.91 5.18
N GLU A 228 -8.58 15.50 5.60
CA GLU A 228 -9.09 15.62 6.96
C GLU A 228 -9.26 14.22 7.56
N PRO A 229 -9.27 14.07 8.89
CA PRO A 229 -9.54 12.78 9.51
C PRO A 229 -10.98 12.32 9.25
N ASP A 230 -11.18 11.00 9.16
CA ASP A 230 -12.49 10.37 9.10
C ASP A 230 -13.23 10.47 10.45
N GLU A 231 -14.48 9.97 10.52
CA GLU A 231 -15.29 9.95 11.75
C GLU A 231 -14.62 9.23 12.93
N ASN A 232 -13.64 8.36 12.65
CA ASN A 232 -12.85 7.65 13.65
C ASN A 232 -11.52 8.34 13.94
N SER A 233 -11.35 9.60 13.52
CA SER A 233 -10.11 10.35 13.64
C SER A 233 -8.91 9.67 12.95
N MET A 234 -9.17 8.99 11.82
CA MET A 234 -8.17 8.28 11.06
C MET A 234 -7.96 8.90 9.68
N VAL A 235 -6.68 9.02 9.30
CA VAL A 235 -6.28 9.32 7.93
C VAL A 235 -5.70 8.04 7.33
N LYS A 236 -6.23 7.60 6.19
CA LYS A 236 -5.81 6.36 5.53
C LYS A 236 -5.57 6.62 4.05
N VAL A 237 -4.49 6.05 3.55
CA VAL A 237 -4.12 6.09 2.14
C VAL A 237 -3.73 4.67 1.72
N GLU A 238 -4.17 4.25 0.55
CA GLU A 238 -3.81 2.95 -0.01
C GLU A 238 -3.06 3.14 -1.32
N VAL A 239 -2.22 2.18 -1.67
CA VAL A 239 -1.59 2.09 -2.99
C VAL A 239 -2.12 0.83 -3.65
N ARG A 240 -2.76 0.98 -4.80
CA ARG A 240 -3.40 -0.13 -5.51
C ARG A 240 -2.82 -0.31 -6.90
N ALA A 241 -2.60 -1.56 -7.29
CA ALA A 241 -2.19 -1.97 -8.62
C ALA A 241 -3.04 -3.17 -9.07
N ASN A 242 -2.93 -3.57 -10.35
CA ASN A 242 -3.67 -4.73 -10.84
C ASN A 242 -3.28 -6.01 -10.10
N ALA A 243 -4.27 -6.87 -9.83
CA ALA A 243 -4.05 -8.17 -9.21
C ALA A 243 -3.21 -9.10 -10.10
N PHE A 244 -3.46 -9.08 -11.41
CA PHE A 244 -2.69 -9.82 -12.41
C PHE A 244 -1.53 -8.99 -12.92
N LYS A 245 -0.31 -9.55 -12.83
CA LYS A 245 0.94 -8.84 -13.07
C LYS A 245 1.85 -9.70 -13.97
N PRO A 246 1.89 -9.49 -15.29
CA PRO A 246 2.88 -10.13 -16.15
C PRO A 246 4.30 -9.88 -15.67
N TYR A 247 5.16 -10.88 -15.86
CA TYR A 247 6.56 -10.83 -15.44
C TYR A 247 7.49 -11.26 -16.58
N LEU A 248 8.60 -10.55 -16.70
CA LEU A 248 9.71 -10.91 -17.54
C LEU A 248 11.02 -10.64 -16.78
N GLY A 249 11.94 -11.60 -16.82
CA GLY A 249 13.20 -11.48 -16.13
C GLY A 249 14.26 -12.42 -16.68
N PHE A 250 15.41 -12.35 -16.07
CA PHE A 250 16.54 -13.26 -16.33
C PHE A 250 17.23 -13.56 -15.01
N GLY A 251 17.96 -14.64 -14.97
CA GLY A 251 18.72 -15.01 -13.79
C GLY A 251 19.97 -15.76 -14.10
N TYR A 252 20.83 -15.80 -13.11
CA TYR A 252 22.06 -16.55 -13.12
C TYR A 252 22.14 -17.38 -11.84
N GLY A 253 22.44 -18.68 -11.99
CA GLY A 253 22.53 -19.57 -10.85
C GLY A 253 23.55 -20.66 -11.03
N GLY A 254 23.89 -21.31 -9.93
CA GLY A 254 24.85 -22.39 -9.91
C GLY A 254 24.74 -23.24 -8.65
N ARG A 255 25.65 -24.17 -8.49
CA ARG A 255 25.74 -24.99 -7.29
C ARG A 255 26.10 -24.14 -6.08
N LEU A 256 25.41 -24.37 -4.97
CA LEU A 256 25.71 -23.69 -3.70
C LEU A 256 26.97 -24.29 -3.05
N PHE A 257 27.12 -25.62 -3.13
CA PHE A 257 28.26 -26.34 -2.55
C PHE A 257 29.03 -27.11 -3.61
N LYS A 258 30.36 -27.14 -3.50
CA LYS A 258 31.20 -27.98 -4.37
C LYS A 258 30.92 -29.45 -4.08
N GLY A 259 30.54 -30.20 -5.15
CA GLY A 259 30.29 -31.65 -5.04
C GLY A 259 28.88 -32.05 -4.65
N ASP A 260 27.98 -31.12 -4.36
CA ASP A 260 26.56 -31.42 -4.09
C ASP A 260 25.67 -30.68 -5.11
N ASP A 261 25.08 -31.44 -6.03
CA ASP A 261 24.19 -30.91 -7.07
C ASP A 261 22.75 -30.69 -6.58
N ARG A 262 22.43 -31.10 -5.35
CA ARG A 262 21.10 -30.95 -4.77
C ARG A 262 20.78 -29.52 -4.37
N TYR A 263 21.81 -28.73 -4.05
CA TYR A 263 21.64 -27.35 -3.62
C TYR A 263 22.17 -26.38 -4.66
N LYS A 264 21.32 -25.46 -5.08
CA LYS A 264 21.61 -24.41 -6.05
C LYS A 264 21.28 -23.06 -5.46
N ILE A 265 21.99 -22.04 -5.89
CA ILE A 265 21.69 -20.63 -5.62
C ILE A 265 21.51 -19.92 -6.95
N SER A 266 20.51 -19.06 -7.05
CA SER A 266 20.33 -18.18 -8.20
C SER A 266 20.04 -16.75 -7.76
N PHE A 267 20.43 -15.83 -8.62
CA PHE A 267 20.08 -14.43 -8.55
C PHE A 267 19.20 -14.11 -9.76
N ASP A 268 17.98 -13.68 -9.49
CA ASP A 268 16.97 -13.38 -10.50
C ASP A 268 16.70 -11.86 -10.52
N CYS A 269 16.71 -11.28 -11.71
CA CYS A 269 16.42 -9.87 -11.97
C CYS A 269 15.33 -9.76 -13.04
N GLY A 270 14.34 -8.91 -12.83
CA GLY A 270 13.26 -8.76 -13.79
C GLY A 270 12.32 -7.61 -13.46
N ALA A 271 11.23 -7.57 -14.20
CA ALA A 271 10.20 -6.57 -14.05
C ALA A 271 8.81 -7.21 -14.01
N MET A 272 8.02 -6.81 -13.04
CA MET A 272 6.61 -7.17 -12.90
C MET A 272 5.76 -5.97 -13.32
N PHE A 273 4.92 -6.16 -14.33
CA PHE A 273 4.15 -5.08 -14.94
C PHE A 273 2.80 -4.92 -14.24
N TRP A 274 2.49 -3.68 -13.83
CA TRP A 274 1.24 -3.37 -13.15
C TRP A 274 0.01 -3.34 -14.08
N GLY A 275 0.23 -3.24 -15.40
CA GLY A 275 -0.84 -3.08 -16.40
C GLY A 275 -1.42 -1.66 -16.48
N GLY A 276 -0.82 -0.69 -15.82
CA GLY A 276 -1.23 0.71 -15.78
C GLY A 276 -0.50 1.49 -14.69
N THR A 277 -0.89 2.73 -14.47
CA THR A 277 -0.42 3.53 -13.34
C THR A 277 -1.13 3.07 -12.07
N PRO A 278 -0.42 2.80 -10.97
CA PRO A 278 -1.06 2.52 -9.70
C PRO A 278 -1.96 3.67 -9.23
N SER A 279 -3.10 3.36 -8.61
CA SER A 279 -3.97 4.34 -7.96
C SER A 279 -3.58 4.52 -6.50
N ILE A 280 -3.86 5.70 -5.95
CA ILE A 280 -3.53 6.06 -4.57
C ILE A 280 -4.78 6.64 -3.88
N PRO A 281 -5.83 5.81 -3.65
CA PRO A 281 -7.03 6.29 -2.99
C PRO A 281 -6.80 6.60 -1.51
N THR A 282 -7.34 7.73 -1.08
CA THR A 282 -7.46 8.12 0.32
C THR A 282 -8.78 7.61 0.90
N HIS A 283 -8.96 7.73 2.22
CA HIS A 283 -10.17 7.23 2.90
C HIS A 283 -11.46 7.99 2.50
N ASP A 284 -11.34 9.22 1.96
CA ASP A 284 -12.46 10.01 1.43
C ASP A 284 -12.81 9.67 -0.02
N GLY A 285 -12.07 8.75 -0.64
CA GLY A 285 -12.28 8.27 -2.00
C GLY A 285 -11.50 9.03 -3.08
N THR A 286 -10.77 10.07 -2.74
CA THR A 286 -9.94 10.84 -3.68
C THR A 286 -8.71 10.04 -4.09
N ASP A 287 -8.44 9.92 -5.38
CA ASP A 287 -7.23 9.26 -5.89
C ASP A 287 -6.11 10.29 -6.11
N LEU A 288 -5.11 10.30 -5.22
CA LEU A 288 -3.96 11.20 -5.32
C LEU A 288 -3.17 11.04 -6.63
N ALA A 289 -3.30 9.91 -7.31
CA ALA A 289 -2.63 9.70 -8.58
C ALA A 289 -3.35 10.36 -9.76
N ASN A 290 -4.67 10.46 -9.73
CA ASN A 290 -5.47 10.88 -10.87
C ASN A 290 -6.30 12.15 -10.62
N ASP A 291 -6.76 12.37 -9.40
CA ASP A 291 -7.70 13.44 -9.06
C ASP A 291 -7.01 14.68 -8.49
N VAL A 292 -5.72 14.56 -8.12
CA VAL A 292 -4.96 15.64 -7.46
C VAL A 292 -3.69 15.96 -8.24
N GLU A 293 -3.45 17.24 -8.43
CA GLU A 293 -2.22 17.77 -9.02
C GLU A 293 -1.51 18.73 -8.04
N ASN A 294 -0.36 19.28 -8.45
CA ASN A 294 0.44 20.22 -7.67
C ASN A 294 0.81 19.70 -6.25
N ILE A 295 0.86 18.37 -6.08
CA ILE A 295 1.19 17.75 -4.80
C ILE A 295 2.62 18.11 -4.42
N ARG A 296 2.78 18.74 -3.25
CA ARG A 296 4.07 19.26 -2.76
C ARG A 296 4.66 18.40 -1.64
N GLY A 297 5.92 18.65 -1.33
CA GLY A 297 6.63 18.00 -0.24
C GLY A 297 6.79 16.50 -0.41
N LYS A 298 6.99 15.80 0.70
CA LYS A 298 7.22 14.34 0.72
C LYS A 298 6.10 13.54 0.07
N VAL A 299 4.83 13.96 0.22
CA VAL A 299 3.69 13.30 -0.42
C VAL A 299 3.83 13.34 -1.93
N GLY A 300 4.16 14.52 -2.49
CA GLY A 300 4.38 14.68 -3.92
C GLY A 300 5.50 13.79 -4.46
N ASP A 301 6.59 13.65 -3.71
CA ASP A 301 7.70 12.78 -4.09
C ASP A 301 7.28 11.31 -4.12
N TYR A 302 6.53 10.83 -3.12
CA TYR A 302 5.99 9.46 -3.10
C TYR A 302 4.98 9.22 -4.22
N VAL A 303 4.05 10.16 -4.44
CA VAL A 303 3.06 10.04 -5.53
C VAL A 303 3.76 10.01 -6.89
N LYS A 304 4.73 10.89 -7.15
CA LYS A 304 5.53 10.88 -8.38
C LYS A 304 6.30 9.58 -8.57
N LEU A 305 6.92 9.07 -7.50
CA LEU A 305 7.63 7.80 -7.54
C LEU A 305 6.67 6.66 -7.92
N ILE A 306 5.52 6.56 -7.26
CA ILE A 306 4.53 5.50 -7.49
C ILE A 306 3.95 5.62 -8.92
N LYS A 307 3.58 6.83 -9.37
CA LYS A 307 3.10 7.08 -10.75
C LYS A 307 4.15 6.75 -11.81
N GLY A 308 5.43 6.97 -11.51
CA GLY A 308 6.53 6.69 -12.43
C GLY A 308 6.84 5.21 -12.60
N VAL A 309 6.48 4.38 -11.63
CA VAL A 309 6.76 2.94 -11.64
C VAL A 309 5.66 2.19 -12.39
N LYS A 310 5.76 2.11 -13.72
CA LYS A 310 4.86 1.28 -14.55
C LYS A 310 5.15 -0.21 -14.46
N ALA A 311 6.36 -0.55 -14.02
CA ALA A 311 6.81 -1.92 -13.81
C ALA A 311 7.64 -1.97 -12.52
N PHE A 312 7.30 -2.90 -11.64
CA PHE A 312 8.00 -3.09 -10.37
C PHE A 312 9.27 -3.92 -10.59
N PRO A 313 10.46 -3.40 -10.21
CA PRO A 313 11.71 -4.14 -10.35
C PRO A 313 11.75 -5.29 -9.35
N LEU A 314 11.96 -6.51 -9.85
CA LEU A 314 12.20 -7.69 -9.04
C LEU A 314 13.69 -8.01 -9.00
N LEU A 315 14.20 -8.09 -7.77
CA LEU A 315 15.55 -8.58 -7.48
C LEU A 315 15.38 -9.66 -6.41
N ASN A 316 15.74 -10.89 -6.74
CA ASN A 316 15.54 -12.04 -5.87
C ASN A 316 16.83 -12.86 -5.76
N VAL A 317 17.11 -13.33 -4.57
CA VAL A 317 18.04 -14.43 -4.30
C VAL A 317 17.21 -15.66 -3.99
N ARG A 318 17.47 -16.76 -4.69
CA ARG A 318 16.72 -18.00 -4.55
C ARG A 318 17.69 -19.14 -4.21
N ILE A 319 17.39 -19.85 -3.14
CA ILE A 319 18.07 -21.09 -2.76
C ILE A 319 17.14 -22.26 -3.09
N THR A 320 17.62 -23.16 -3.91
CA THR A 320 16.86 -24.30 -4.43
C THR A 320 17.44 -25.60 -3.93
N ARG A 321 16.57 -26.53 -3.51
CA ARG A 321 16.93 -27.91 -3.20
C ARG A 321 16.18 -28.85 -4.12
N THR A 322 16.90 -29.73 -4.82
CA THR A 322 16.32 -30.84 -5.58
C THR A 322 15.84 -31.91 -4.59
N LEU A 323 14.56 -32.28 -4.66
CA LEU A 323 13.94 -33.22 -3.75
C LEU A 323 14.07 -34.67 -4.26
N PHE A 324 13.84 -34.89 -5.57
CA PHE A 324 13.97 -36.20 -6.23
C PHE A 324 14.07 -36.05 -7.74
#